data_9175530884b5b9765201ae9380a91502
#
_entry.id   9175530884b5b9765201ae9380a91502
#
_cell.length_a   1.000
_cell.length_b   1.000
_cell.length_c   1.000
_cell.angle_alpha   90.00
_cell.angle_beta   90.00
_cell.angle_gamma   90.00
#
_symmetry.space_group_name_H-M   'P 1'
#
loop_
_entity.id
_entity.type
_entity.pdbx_description
1 polymer ?
#
loop_
_entity_poly.entity_id
_entity_poly.type
_entity_poly.pdbx_seq_one_letter_code
_entity_poly.pdbx_strand_id
1 'polypeptide(L)'
;MGQKVNPHGIRVGVIKDWDSRWFAKDAAFGDILVEDYNLRKFLKNSLQLAGVPRIEIERDATKVRIHIHCAKPGMVIGKGGAEIEKLRAQCEKIINKNREVPAKVFINIVEVKQPDKNAQLVAENIASQLERRISFRRAMKQCIGRTMKLGAQGIKVQVSGRLGGAEIARSEHYHEGTIPLQTLRADIDYGFAEANTTYGKIGVKVWIYAGEVLQAVKRQPRKEGGKN
;
A
#
# COMPACT_ATOMS: atom_id res chain seq x y z
N MET A 1 2.74 -1.80 -28.12
CA MET A 1 3.30 -1.92 -26.74
C MET A 1 2.31 -2.68 -25.88
N GLY A 2 2.78 -3.66 -25.08
CA GLY A 2 1.90 -4.46 -24.24
C GLY A 2 1.27 -3.70 -23.08
N GLN A 3 0.18 -4.23 -22.52
CA GLN A 3 -0.49 -3.73 -21.35
C GLN A 3 0.43 -3.79 -20.12
N LYS A 4 0.47 -2.74 -19.33
CA LYS A 4 1.21 -2.71 -18.05
C LYS A 4 0.36 -3.32 -16.94
N VAL A 5 0.90 -4.31 -16.26
CA VAL A 5 0.27 -4.98 -15.12
C VAL A 5 0.74 -4.36 -13.80
N ASN A 6 -0.07 -4.49 -12.74
CA ASN A 6 0.34 -4.07 -11.40
C ASN A 6 1.56 -4.89 -10.94
N PRO A 7 2.69 -4.26 -10.59
CA PRO A 7 3.91 -4.96 -10.20
C PRO A 7 3.74 -5.82 -8.96
N HIS A 8 2.84 -5.45 -8.04
CA HIS A 8 2.53 -6.25 -6.86
C HIS A 8 1.83 -7.55 -7.27
N GLY A 9 0.81 -7.47 -8.14
CA GLY A 9 0.01 -8.64 -8.55
C GLY A 9 0.83 -9.77 -9.19
N ILE A 10 1.80 -9.45 -10.06
CA ILE A 10 2.65 -10.47 -10.70
C ILE A 10 3.69 -11.08 -9.75
N ARG A 11 3.91 -10.50 -8.56
CA ARG A 11 4.86 -10.96 -7.55
C ARG A 11 4.21 -11.67 -6.37
N VAL A 12 2.89 -11.72 -6.32
CA VAL A 12 2.15 -12.49 -5.32
C VAL A 12 2.47 -13.98 -5.49
N GLY A 13 2.81 -14.63 -4.37
CA GLY A 13 3.25 -16.03 -4.37
C GLY A 13 4.73 -16.25 -4.73
N VAL A 14 5.47 -15.22 -5.18
CA VAL A 14 6.92 -15.27 -5.45
C VAL A 14 7.68 -14.57 -4.32
N ILE A 15 7.51 -13.25 -4.19
CA ILE A 15 8.18 -12.43 -3.16
C ILE A 15 7.20 -11.57 -2.35
N LYS A 16 5.96 -11.43 -2.79
CA LYS A 16 4.89 -10.67 -2.11
C LYS A 16 3.81 -11.62 -1.63
N ASP A 17 3.14 -11.22 -0.58
CA ASP A 17 2.01 -11.94 0.00
C ASP A 17 0.70 -11.15 -0.17
N TRP A 18 -0.42 -11.81 0.14
CA TRP A 18 -1.76 -11.23 0.08
C TRP A 18 -1.97 -10.18 1.18
N ASP A 19 -2.79 -9.17 0.90
CA ASP A 19 -3.21 -8.18 1.90
C ASP A 19 -4.38 -8.67 2.75
N SER A 20 -5.12 -9.69 2.29
CA SER A 20 -6.18 -10.37 3.05
C SER A 20 -5.84 -11.84 3.14
N ARG A 21 -5.88 -12.39 4.35
CA ARG A 21 -5.58 -13.79 4.66
C ARG A 21 -6.78 -14.42 5.33
N TRP A 22 -7.67 -14.98 4.51
CA TRP A 22 -8.83 -15.71 4.98
C TRP A 22 -9.36 -16.63 3.89
N PHE A 23 -10.14 -17.62 4.31
CA PHE A 23 -10.84 -18.53 3.43
C PHE A 23 -12.34 -18.52 3.77
N ALA A 24 -13.20 -18.58 2.76
CA ALA A 24 -14.64 -18.71 2.91
C ALA A 24 -15.20 -19.67 1.85
N LYS A 25 -16.31 -20.33 2.18
CA LYS A 25 -17.07 -21.12 1.19
C LYS A 25 -17.76 -20.18 0.19
N ASP A 26 -18.07 -20.68 -0.99
CA ASP A 26 -18.56 -19.92 -2.15
C ASP A 26 -19.75 -18.97 -1.81
N ALA A 27 -20.72 -19.46 -1.04
CA ALA A 27 -21.88 -18.67 -0.64
C ALA A 27 -21.54 -17.42 0.23
N ALA A 28 -20.54 -17.54 1.11
CA ALA A 28 -20.16 -16.47 2.03
C ALA A 28 -19.01 -15.58 1.49
N PHE A 29 -18.34 -16.01 0.41
CA PHE A 29 -17.15 -15.31 -0.12
C PHE A 29 -17.46 -13.89 -0.56
N GLY A 30 -18.57 -13.69 -1.30
CA GLY A 30 -18.96 -12.39 -1.81
C GLY A 30 -19.24 -11.37 -0.70
N ASP A 31 -19.96 -11.78 0.33
CA ASP A 31 -20.32 -10.91 1.45
C ASP A 31 -19.07 -10.48 2.25
N ILE A 32 -18.17 -11.42 2.53
CA ILE A 32 -16.91 -11.13 3.22
C ILE A 32 -16.01 -10.19 2.40
N LEU A 33 -15.95 -10.37 1.08
CA LEU A 33 -15.18 -9.52 0.19
C LEU A 33 -15.72 -8.07 0.20
N VAL A 34 -17.04 -7.90 0.15
CA VAL A 34 -17.70 -6.58 0.24
C VAL A 34 -17.47 -5.93 1.61
N GLU A 35 -17.53 -6.72 2.69
CA GLU A 35 -17.19 -6.23 4.04
C GLU A 35 -15.74 -5.72 4.09
N ASP A 36 -14.77 -6.48 3.56
CA ASP A 36 -13.35 -6.07 3.52
C ASP A 36 -13.14 -4.80 2.71
N TYR A 37 -13.81 -4.68 1.57
CA TYR A 37 -13.74 -3.47 0.75
C TYR A 37 -14.27 -2.24 1.51
N ASN A 38 -15.43 -2.36 2.13
CA ASN A 38 -16.04 -1.27 2.90
C ASN A 38 -15.18 -0.89 4.10
N LEU A 39 -14.60 -1.88 4.79
CA LEU A 39 -13.71 -1.68 5.91
C LEU A 39 -12.43 -0.93 5.50
N ARG A 40 -11.78 -1.36 4.40
CA ARG A 40 -10.59 -0.69 3.86
C ARG A 40 -10.88 0.75 3.46
N LYS A 41 -12.01 0.97 2.77
CA LYS A 41 -12.45 2.31 2.36
C LYS A 41 -12.71 3.21 3.57
N PHE A 42 -13.40 2.70 4.58
CA PHE A 42 -13.69 3.43 5.81
C PHE A 42 -12.38 3.80 6.54
N LEU A 43 -11.49 2.83 6.78
CA LEU A 43 -10.22 3.06 7.48
C LEU A 43 -9.32 4.04 6.72
N LYS A 44 -9.23 3.91 5.39
CA LYS A 44 -8.41 4.81 4.58
C LYS A 44 -8.93 6.26 4.64
N ASN A 45 -10.24 6.46 4.60
CA ASN A 45 -10.85 7.79 4.71
C ASN A 45 -10.67 8.39 6.10
N SER A 46 -10.88 7.60 7.16
CA SER A 46 -10.75 8.06 8.54
C SER A 46 -9.31 8.39 8.94
N LEU A 47 -8.34 7.66 8.38
CA LEU A 47 -6.92 7.76 8.73
C LEU A 47 -6.06 8.44 7.66
N GLN A 48 -6.64 9.25 6.78
CA GLN A 48 -5.94 9.90 5.67
C GLN A 48 -4.71 10.71 6.14
N LEU A 49 -4.83 11.42 7.26
CA LEU A 49 -3.74 12.24 7.81
C LEU A 49 -2.63 11.41 8.49
N ALA A 50 -2.92 10.19 8.91
CA ALA A 50 -1.97 9.29 9.54
C ALA A 50 -1.00 8.64 8.53
N GLY A 51 -1.31 8.71 7.22
CA GLY A 51 -0.52 8.10 6.16
C GLY A 51 -0.55 6.57 6.24
N VAL A 52 -1.64 5.95 5.79
CA VAL A 52 -1.84 4.50 5.81
C VAL A 52 -1.59 3.93 4.43
N PRO A 53 -0.41 3.33 4.16
CA PRO A 53 -0.10 2.74 2.86
C PRO A 53 -0.76 1.38 2.65
N ARG A 54 -0.89 0.57 3.72
CA ARG A 54 -1.35 -0.82 3.63
C ARG A 54 -2.20 -1.19 4.84
N ILE A 55 -3.23 -1.98 4.58
CA ILE A 55 -4.12 -2.57 5.58
C ILE A 55 -4.17 -4.06 5.31
N GLU A 56 -3.73 -4.89 6.26
CA GLU A 56 -3.83 -6.34 6.18
C GLU A 56 -5.00 -6.82 7.04
N ILE A 57 -5.77 -7.77 6.53
CA ILE A 57 -6.95 -8.30 7.21
C ILE A 57 -6.81 -9.81 7.32
N GLU A 58 -6.84 -10.31 8.54
CA GLU A 58 -6.90 -11.74 8.84
C GLU A 58 -8.26 -12.04 9.45
N ARG A 59 -8.92 -13.07 8.94
CA ARG A 59 -10.22 -13.50 9.45
C ARG A 59 -10.18 -14.95 9.89
N ASP A 60 -10.71 -15.17 11.07
CA ASP A 60 -11.03 -16.46 11.65
C ASP A 60 -12.55 -16.54 11.84
N ALA A 61 -13.08 -17.68 12.23
CA ALA A 61 -14.53 -17.87 12.39
C ALA A 61 -15.20 -16.81 13.29
N THR A 62 -14.56 -16.40 14.39
CA THR A 62 -15.11 -15.50 15.40
C THR A 62 -14.30 -14.23 15.61
N LYS A 63 -13.14 -14.10 14.95
CA LYS A 63 -12.20 -13.02 15.19
C LYS A 63 -11.75 -12.41 13.85
N VAL A 64 -11.67 -11.08 13.82
CA VAL A 64 -11.10 -10.32 12.70
C VAL A 64 -9.93 -9.50 13.24
N ARG A 65 -8.75 -9.71 12.68
CA ARG A 65 -7.54 -8.96 13.01
C ARG A 65 -7.22 -8.02 11.85
N ILE A 66 -7.05 -6.76 12.16
CA ILE A 66 -6.74 -5.71 11.20
C ILE A 66 -5.37 -5.15 11.55
N HIS A 67 -4.39 -5.33 10.67
CA HIS A 67 -3.07 -4.73 10.81
C HIS A 67 -3.02 -3.46 9.97
N ILE A 68 -2.91 -2.31 10.63
CA ILE A 68 -2.85 -1.00 9.99
C ILE A 68 -1.39 -0.55 9.97
N HIS A 69 -0.78 -0.55 8.79
CA HIS A 69 0.53 0.05 8.60
C HIS A 69 0.34 1.56 8.50
N CYS A 70 1.03 2.35 9.32
CA CYS A 70 0.91 3.81 9.29
C CYS A 70 2.25 4.51 9.53
N ALA A 71 2.39 5.70 8.96
CA ALA A 71 3.57 6.54 9.13
C ALA A 71 3.56 7.30 10.46
N LYS A 72 2.35 7.58 11.00
CA LYS A 72 2.18 8.36 12.24
C LYS A 72 1.27 7.61 13.21
N PRO A 73 1.81 6.63 13.96
CA PRO A 73 1.02 5.78 14.86
C PRO A 73 0.31 6.58 15.98
N GLY A 74 0.92 7.65 16.46
CA GLY A 74 0.33 8.49 17.48
C GLY A 74 -1.02 9.12 17.11
N MET A 75 -1.25 9.40 15.81
CA MET A 75 -2.53 9.92 15.32
C MET A 75 -3.63 8.86 15.29
N VAL A 76 -3.26 7.59 15.10
CA VAL A 76 -4.21 6.47 15.09
C VAL A 76 -4.60 6.06 16.49
N ILE A 77 -3.64 6.06 17.42
CA ILE A 77 -3.85 5.69 18.82
C ILE A 77 -4.66 6.77 19.55
N GLY A 78 -4.32 8.05 19.30
CA GLY A 78 -4.92 9.19 19.98
C GLY A 78 -4.47 9.32 21.44
N LYS A 79 -5.02 10.30 22.14
CA LYS A 79 -4.73 10.54 23.57
C LYS A 79 -5.31 9.40 24.42
N GLY A 80 -4.44 8.69 25.15
CA GLY A 80 -4.87 7.59 26.02
C GLY A 80 -5.56 6.40 25.32
N GLY A 81 -5.39 6.25 23.99
CA GLY A 81 -6.03 5.16 23.24
C GLY A 81 -7.49 5.40 22.86
N ALA A 82 -8.03 6.60 23.07
CA ALA A 82 -9.46 6.88 22.80
C ALA A 82 -9.84 6.76 21.32
N GLU A 83 -8.94 7.15 20.40
CA GLU A 83 -9.25 7.10 18.96
C GLU A 83 -9.25 5.66 18.43
N ILE A 84 -8.33 4.81 18.88
CA ILE A 84 -8.30 3.41 18.45
C ILE A 84 -9.53 2.64 18.95
N GLU A 85 -10.04 2.93 20.15
CA GLU A 85 -11.27 2.29 20.66
C GLU A 85 -12.51 2.75 19.88
N LYS A 86 -12.59 4.01 19.48
CA LYS A 86 -13.64 4.51 18.60
C LYS A 86 -13.60 3.83 17.22
N LEU A 87 -12.40 3.72 16.64
CA LEU A 87 -12.20 3.03 15.35
C LEU A 87 -12.61 1.57 15.46
N ARG A 88 -12.23 0.88 16.54
CA ARG A 88 -12.61 -0.50 16.80
C ARG A 88 -14.12 -0.67 16.84
N ALA A 89 -14.83 0.16 17.61
CA ALA A 89 -16.28 0.10 17.71
C ALA A 89 -16.98 0.37 16.35
N GLN A 90 -16.42 1.26 15.53
CA GLN A 90 -16.94 1.53 14.19
C GLN A 90 -16.67 0.36 13.22
N CYS A 91 -15.49 -0.25 13.27
CA CYS A 91 -15.17 -1.45 12.50
C CYS A 91 -16.07 -2.64 12.89
N GLU A 92 -16.34 -2.82 14.19
CA GLU A 92 -17.26 -3.85 14.67
C GLU A 92 -18.70 -3.64 14.13
N LYS A 93 -19.18 -2.42 14.06
CA LYS A 93 -20.49 -2.11 13.45
C LYS A 93 -20.55 -2.44 11.96
N ILE A 94 -19.45 -2.19 11.21
CA ILE A 94 -19.40 -2.50 9.77
C ILE A 94 -19.38 -4.01 9.54
N ILE A 95 -18.58 -4.75 10.31
CA ILE A 95 -18.41 -6.20 10.16
C ILE A 95 -19.65 -6.97 10.61
N ASN A 96 -20.28 -6.54 11.70
CA ASN A 96 -21.40 -7.26 12.31
C ASN A 96 -22.76 -6.85 11.72
N LYS A 97 -22.80 -5.99 10.68
CA LYS A 97 -24.05 -5.48 10.14
C LYS A 97 -25.00 -6.57 9.63
N ASN A 98 -24.46 -7.63 9.03
CA ASN A 98 -25.23 -8.70 8.39
C ASN A 98 -24.94 -10.08 9.02
N ARG A 99 -24.38 -10.13 10.23
CA ARG A 99 -23.98 -11.37 10.89
C ARG A 99 -24.91 -11.74 12.04
N GLU A 100 -25.33 -12.99 12.12
CA GLU A 100 -26.07 -13.54 13.26
C GLU A 100 -25.15 -13.68 14.49
N VAL A 101 -23.90 -14.11 14.28
CA VAL A 101 -22.91 -14.24 15.35
C VAL A 101 -21.90 -13.11 15.26
N PRO A 102 -21.81 -12.23 16.29
CA PRO A 102 -20.90 -11.08 16.26
C PRO A 102 -19.44 -11.52 16.30
N ALA A 103 -18.64 -11.02 15.37
CA ALA A 103 -17.18 -11.22 15.36
C ALA A 103 -16.49 -10.13 16.19
N LYS A 104 -15.46 -10.53 16.97
CA LYS A 104 -14.61 -9.60 17.72
C LYS A 104 -13.53 -9.03 16.81
N VAL A 105 -13.35 -7.70 16.84
CA VAL A 105 -12.35 -7.00 16.02
C VAL A 105 -11.13 -6.63 16.87
N PHE A 106 -9.96 -6.94 16.37
CA PHE A 106 -8.67 -6.54 16.95
C PHE A 106 -7.93 -5.66 15.95
N ILE A 107 -7.46 -4.50 16.40
CA ILE A 107 -6.68 -3.57 15.58
C ILE A 107 -5.24 -3.57 16.10
N ASN A 108 -4.32 -3.92 15.20
CA ASN A 108 -2.89 -3.87 15.45
C ASN A 108 -2.28 -2.74 14.59
N ILE A 109 -1.48 -1.89 15.21
CA ILE A 109 -0.81 -0.79 14.52
C ILE A 109 0.65 -1.19 14.27
N VAL A 110 1.07 -1.09 13.01
CA VAL A 110 2.44 -1.35 12.56
C VAL A 110 3.04 -0.05 12.05
N GLU A 111 4.11 0.40 12.68
CA GLU A 111 4.80 1.63 12.27
C GLU A 111 5.60 1.43 10.98
N VAL A 112 5.45 2.37 10.04
CA VAL A 112 6.28 2.48 8.84
C VAL A 112 7.43 3.43 9.11
N LYS A 113 8.62 2.89 9.42
CA LYS A 113 9.81 3.66 9.82
C LYS A 113 10.31 4.63 8.73
N GLN A 114 10.14 4.29 7.46
CA GLN A 114 10.64 5.08 6.31
C GLN A 114 9.50 5.37 5.33
N PRO A 115 8.65 6.39 5.59
CA PRO A 115 7.49 6.69 4.76
C PRO A 115 7.88 7.11 3.33
N ASP A 116 8.97 7.83 3.14
CA ASP A 116 9.43 8.26 1.81
C ASP A 116 10.03 7.10 0.97
N LYS A 117 10.16 5.89 1.53
CA LYS A 117 10.52 4.65 0.79
C LYS A 117 9.31 3.78 0.44
N ASN A 118 8.11 4.17 0.87
CA ASN A 118 6.88 3.48 0.54
C ASN A 118 6.20 4.16 -0.64
N ALA A 119 5.93 3.41 -1.72
CA ALA A 119 5.42 3.97 -2.97
C ALA A 119 4.02 4.61 -2.82
N GLN A 120 3.15 4.04 -1.99
CA GLN A 120 1.81 4.58 -1.76
C GLN A 120 1.86 5.93 -1.04
N LEU A 121 2.69 6.06 0.00
CA LEU A 121 2.85 7.32 0.75
C LEU A 121 3.50 8.41 -0.09
N VAL A 122 4.46 8.04 -0.93
CA VAL A 122 5.08 8.99 -1.89
C VAL A 122 4.05 9.46 -2.91
N ALA A 123 3.19 8.58 -3.43
CA ALA A 123 2.12 8.95 -4.36
C ALA A 123 1.10 9.90 -3.71
N GLU A 124 0.68 9.61 -2.49
CA GLU A 124 -0.25 10.46 -1.72
C GLU A 124 0.37 11.83 -1.37
N ASN A 125 1.67 11.86 -1.07
CA ASN A 125 2.40 13.12 -0.83
C ASN A 125 2.45 13.98 -2.10
N ILE A 126 2.76 13.39 -3.26
CA ILE A 126 2.75 14.11 -4.54
C ILE A 126 1.35 14.63 -4.85
N ALA A 127 0.31 13.80 -4.68
CA ALA A 127 -1.08 14.20 -4.88
C ALA A 127 -1.47 15.40 -4.01
N SER A 128 -1.15 15.37 -2.72
CA SER A 128 -1.39 16.48 -1.79
C SER A 128 -0.65 17.76 -2.18
N GLN A 129 0.59 17.65 -2.71
CA GLN A 129 1.32 18.82 -3.21
C GLN A 129 0.67 19.41 -4.46
N LEU A 130 0.13 18.57 -5.36
CA LEU A 130 -0.59 19.03 -6.55
C LEU A 130 -1.90 19.75 -6.19
N GLU A 131 -2.64 19.26 -5.19
CA GLU A 131 -3.83 19.92 -4.65
C GLU A 131 -3.52 21.31 -4.07
N ARG A 132 -2.35 21.45 -3.46
CA ARG A 132 -1.81 22.73 -2.96
C ARG A 132 -1.23 23.62 -4.06
N ARG A 133 -1.45 23.30 -5.34
CA ARG A 133 -0.99 24.05 -6.51
C ARG A 133 0.53 24.17 -6.64
N ILE A 134 1.29 23.24 -6.07
CA ILE A 134 2.74 23.15 -6.29
C ILE A 134 2.97 22.63 -7.71
N SER A 135 3.97 23.19 -8.40
CA SER A 135 4.35 22.72 -9.73
C SER A 135 4.65 21.21 -9.73
N PHE A 136 4.02 20.46 -10.61
CA PHE A 136 4.17 19.02 -10.70
C PHE A 136 5.63 18.58 -10.90
N ARG A 137 6.42 19.33 -11.69
CA ARG A 137 7.85 19.06 -11.89
C ARG A 137 8.64 19.16 -10.59
N ARG A 138 8.35 20.19 -9.78
CA ARG A 138 9.00 20.37 -8.47
C ARG A 138 8.59 19.28 -7.50
N ALA A 139 7.31 18.93 -7.40
CA ALA A 139 6.79 17.88 -6.54
C ALA A 139 7.43 16.53 -6.85
N MET A 140 7.46 16.14 -8.14
CA MET A 140 8.07 14.88 -8.58
C MET A 140 9.56 14.82 -8.25
N LYS A 141 10.36 15.83 -8.65
CA LYS A 141 11.81 15.85 -8.41
C LYS A 141 12.14 15.84 -6.90
N GLN A 142 11.40 16.57 -6.09
CA GLN A 142 11.59 16.62 -4.65
C GLN A 142 11.35 15.23 -4.00
N CYS A 143 10.29 14.55 -4.38
CA CYS A 143 9.99 13.22 -3.85
C CYS A 143 11.02 12.19 -4.33
N ILE A 144 11.42 12.21 -5.60
CA ILE A 144 12.47 11.35 -6.13
C ILE A 144 13.77 11.52 -5.34
N GLY A 145 14.24 12.76 -5.17
CA GLY A 145 15.46 13.02 -4.41
C GLY A 145 15.41 12.55 -2.95
N ARG A 146 14.24 12.64 -2.28
CA ARG A 146 14.08 12.12 -0.91
C ARG A 146 14.19 10.59 -0.88
N THR A 147 13.48 9.91 -1.77
CA THR A 147 13.49 8.45 -1.85
C THR A 147 14.87 7.90 -2.17
N MET A 148 15.60 8.52 -3.10
CA MET A 148 16.97 8.11 -3.46
C MET A 148 17.95 8.32 -2.29
N LYS A 149 17.82 9.40 -1.52
CA LYS A 149 18.63 9.63 -0.30
C LYS A 149 18.43 8.56 0.77
N LEU A 150 17.25 7.92 0.84
CA LEU A 150 16.97 6.82 1.75
C LEU A 150 17.50 5.47 1.27
N GLY A 151 18.23 5.43 0.13
CA GLY A 151 18.87 4.21 -0.37
C GLY A 151 17.93 3.32 -1.18
N ALA A 152 16.94 3.88 -1.88
CA ALA A 152 16.24 3.16 -2.94
C ALA A 152 17.17 2.99 -4.14
N GLN A 153 17.11 1.82 -4.81
CA GLN A 153 17.95 1.56 -6.00
C GLN A 153 17.39 2.18 -7.28
N GLY A 154 16.10 2.54 -7.25
CA GLY A 154 15.47 3.26 -8.33
C GLY A 154 14.04 3.68 -8.00
N ILE A 155 13.61 4.77 -8.61
CA ILE A 155 12.26 5.28 -8.51
C ILE A 155 11.78 5.78 -9.87
N LYS A 156 10.50 5.51 -10.18
CA LYS A 156 9.78 6.09 -11.31
C LYS A 156 8.50 6.70 -10.81
N VAL A 157 8.27 7.94 -11.19
CA VAL A 157 7.03 8.67 -10.92
C VAL A 157 6.39 9.05 -12.23
N GLN A 158 5.10 8.79 -12.38
CA GLN A 158 4.31 9.21 -13.54
C GLN A 158 3.09 9.97 -13.06
N VAL A 159 2.86 11.11 -13.67
CA VAL A 159 1.70 11.97 -13.40
C VAL A 159 0.92 12.17 -14.70
N SER A 160 -0.39 11.95 -14.66
CA SER A 160 -1.25 11.97 -15.84
C SER A 160 -2.52 12.78 -15.58
N GLY A 161 -2.88 13.64 -16.52
CA GLY A 161 -4.06 14.51 -16.43
C GLY A 161 -3.79 15.90 -16.99
N ARG A 162 -4.59 16.89 -16.59
CA ARG A 162 -4.43 18.31 -16.98
C ARG A 162 -3.34 18.98 -16.14
N LEU A 163 -2.09 18.67 -16.47
CA LEU A 163 -0.92 19.14 -15.72
C LEU A 163 -0.77 20.66 -15.81
N GLY A 164 -0.76 21.30 -14.63
CA GLY A 164 -0.66 22.76 -14.55
C GLY A 164 -1.89 23.53 -15.07
N GLY A 165 -3.04 22.85 -15.23
CA GLY A 165 -4.27 23.43 -15.76
C GLY A 165 -4.35 23.44 -17.29
N ALA A 166 -3.42 22.75 -17.99
CA ALA A 166 -3.43 22.65 -19.44
C ALA A 166 -4.78 22.12 -19.96
N GLU A 167 -5.24 22.65 -21.10
CA GLU A 167 -6.52 22.24 -21.69
C GLU A 167 -6.50 20.77 -22.14
N ILE A 168 -5.39 20.36 -22.75
CA ILE A 168 -5.19 18.97 -23.18
C ILE A 168 -4.45 18.19 -22.10
N ALA A 169 -5.01 17.06 -21.69
CA ALA A 169 -4.37 16.16 -20.74
C ALA A 169 -3.13 15.50 -21.33
N ARG A 170 -2.09 15.36 -20.51
CA ARG A 170 -0.86 14.68 -20.91
C ARG A 170 -0.30 13.86 -19.74
N SER A 171 0.63 12.97 -20.06
CA SER A 171 1.37 12.16 -19.08
C SER A 171 2.83 12.56 -19.11
N GLU A 172 3.37 12.92 -17.95
CA GLU A 172 4.81 13.13 -17.76
C GLU A 172 5.35 12.15 -16.74
N HIS A 173 6.57 11.69 -16.96
CA HIS A 173 7.24 10.77 -16.04
C HIS A 173 8.71 11.15 -15.86
N TYR A 174 9.19 10.96 -14.64
CA TYR A 174 10.60 11.06 -14.30
C TYR A 174 11.03 9.76 -13.63
N HIS A 175 12.26 9.37 -13.83
CA HIS A 175 12.85 8.20 -13.18
C HIS A 175 14.31 8.47 -12.82
N GLU A 176 14.76 7.80 -11.78
CA GLU A 176 16.16 7.82 -11.34
C GLU A 176 16.52 6.39 -10.88
N GLY A 177 17.73 5.95 -11.22
CA GLY A 177 18.16 4.58 -10.98
C GLY A 177 17.53 3.55 -11.93
N THR A 178 17.54 2.29 -11.54
CA THR A 178 17.03 1.16 -12.33
C THR A 178 15.71 0.63 -11.76
N ILE A 179 14.79 0.20 -12.65
CA ILE A 179 13.49 -0.37 -12.24
C ILE A 179 13.17 -1.56 -13.14
N PRO A 180 13.66 -2.76 -12.79
CA PRO A 180 13.50 -3.96 -13.59
C PRO A 180 12.09 -4.56 -13.39
N LEU A 181 11.08 -4.02 -14.07
CA LEU A 181 9.67 -4.43 -13.90
C LEU A 181 9.41 -5.89 -14.28
N GLN A 182 10.15 -6.43 -15.25
CA GLN A 182 10.02 -7.81 -15.71
C GLN A 182 10.69 -8.83 -14.78
N THR A 183 11.62 -8.42 -13.92
CA THR A 183 12.34 -9.31 -13.01
C THR A 183 11.47 -9.61 -11.79
N LEU A 184 10.98 -10.85 -11.65
CA LEU A 184 10.05 -11.22 -10.57
C LEU A 184 10.69 -11.20 -9.17
N ARG A 185 12.00 -11.47 -9.09
CA ARG A 185 12.75 -11.40 -7.82
C ARG A 185 13.06 -9.97 -7.35
N ALA A 186 12.82 -8.97 -8.21
CA ALA A 186 13.01 -7.57 -7.85
C ALA A 186 11.88 -7.10 -6.93
N ASP A 187 12.24 -6.57 -5.75
CA ASP A 187 11.26 -5.99 -4.81
C ASP A 187 10.87 -4.60 -5.28
N ILE A 188 9.72 -4.54 -5.97
CA ILE A 188 9.14 -3.30 -6.47
C ILE A 188 7.87 -3.02 -5.70
N ASP A 189 7.86 -1.87 -5.02
CA ASP A 189 6.67 -1.31 -4.40
C ASP A 189 5.95 -0.40 -5.39
N TYR A 190 4.61 -0.43 -5.39
CA TYR A 190 3.77 0.32 -6.30
C TYR A 190 2.71 1.09 -5.53
N GLY A 191 2.59 2.38 -5.83
CA GLY A 191 1.57 3.25 -5.26
C GLY A 191 0.78 3.99 -6.32
N PHE A 192 -0.50 4.18 -6.05
CA PHE A 192 -1.42 4.96 -6.88
C PHE A 192 -2.19 5.94 -6.00
N ALA A 193 -2.25 7.21 -6.42
CA ALA A 193 -3.05 8.23 -5.78
C ALA A 193 -3.67 9.16 -6.82
N GLU A 194 -4.80 9.76 -6.47
CA GLU A 194 -5.48 10.77 -7.28
C GLU A 194 -5.44 12.11 -6.55
N ALA A 195 -5.02 13.16 -7.24
CA ALA A 195 -5.10 14.54 -6.77
C ALA A 195 -6.37 15.20 -7.33
N ASN A 196 -7.21 15.73 -6.45
CA ASN A 196 -8.40 16.47 -6.85
C ASN A 196 -8.06 17.95 -7.06
N THR A 197 -7.90 18.35 -8.31
CA THR A 197 -7.60 19.74 -8.64
C THR A 197 -8.84 20.47 -9.18
N THR A 198 -8.77 21.80 -9.24
CA THR A 198 -9.86 22.63 -9.82
C THR A 198 -10.15 22.33 -11.29
N TYR A 199 -9.18 21.77 -12.01
CA TYR A 199 -9.30 21.40 -13.42
C TYR A 199 -9.63 19.93 -13.67
N GLY A 200 -9.88 19.16 -12.60
CA GLY A 200 -10.16 17.74 -12.66
C GLY A 200 -9.17 16.88 -11.87
N LYS A 201 -9.26 15.56 -12.01
CA LYS A 201 -8.38 14.63 -11.32
C LYS A 201 -7.06 14.44 -12.06
N ILE A 202 -5.98 14.39 -11.30
CA ILE A 202 -4.65 14.04 -11.78
C ILE A 202 -4.24 12.73 -11.13
N GLY A 203 -3.97 11.70 -11.95
CA GLY A 203 -3.50 10.39 -11.48
C GLY A 203 -1.99 10.40 -11.26
N VAL A 204 -1.55 9.92 -10.11
CA VAL A 204 -0.13 9.76 -9.75
C VAL A 204 0.17 8.28 -9.58
N LYS A 205 1.17 7.76 -10.29
CA LYS A 205 1.68 6.40 -10.18
C LYS A 205 3.15 6.45 -9.79
N VAL A 206 3.52 5.66 -8.79
CA VAL A 206 4.89 5.58 -8.27
C VAL A 206 5.35 4.14 -8.23
N TRP A 207 6.56 3.87 -8.67
CA TRP A 207 7.27 2.60 -8.56
C TRP A 207 8.57 2.85 -7.85
N ILE A 208 8.83 2.09 -6.79
CA ILE A 208 10.09 2.16 -6.02
C ILE A 208 10.73 0.79 -6.02
N TYR A 209 11.97 0.73 -6.44
CA TYR A 209 12.77 -0.48 -6.43
C TYR A 209 13.69 -0.49 -5.21
N ALA A 210 13.51 -1.48 -4.35
CA ALA A 210 14.26 -1.63 -3.10
C ALA A 210 15.49 -2.53 -3.24
N GLY A 211 15.53 -3.37 -4.28
CA GLY A 211 16.59 -4.35 -4.52
C GLY A 211 16.04 -5.72 -4.89
N GLU A 212 16.90 -6.72 -5.04
CA GLU A 212 16.48 -8.09 -5.34
C GLU A 212 16.35 -8.92 -4.05
N VAL A 213 15.27 -9.72 -3.99
CA VAL A 213 15.07 -10.72 -2.95
C VAL A 213 15.58 -12.06 -3.49
N LEU A 214 16.75 -12.47 -3.03
CA LEU A 214 17.29 -13.79 -3.34
C LEU A 214 16.77 -14.78 -2.31
N GLN A 215 16.18 -15.90 -2.78
CA GLN A 215 15.82 -17.00 -1.89
C GLN A 215 17.10 -17.58 -1.30
N ALA A 216 17.18 -17.61 0.02
CA ALA A 216 18.26 -18.32 0.68
C ALA A 216 18.17 -19.80 0.28
N VAL A 217 19.13 -20.30 -0.49
CA VAL A 217 19.26 -21.72 -0.82
C VAL A 217 19.42 -22.44 0.51
N LYS A 218 18.41 -23.16 0.98
CA LYS A 218 18.54 -24.09 2.11
C LYS A 218 19.54 -25.14 1.64
N ARG A 219 20.82 -24.97 1.99
CA ARG A 219 21.81 -26.02 1.85
C ARG A 219 21.32 -27.22 2.67
N GLN A 220 20.90 -28.27 1.99
CA GLN A 220 20.66 -29.53 2.68
C GLN A 220 21.99 -29.94 3.35
N PRO A 221 21.98 -30.32 4.63
CA PRO A 221 23.20 -30.81 5.26
C PRO A 221 23.71 -31.98 4.41
N ARG A 222 24.96 -31.89 4.00
CA ARG A 222 25.64 -32.98 3.30
C ARG A 222 25.50 -34.21 4.21
N LYS A 223 24.80 -35.25 3.76
CA LYS A 223 24.87 -36.56 4.42
C LYS A 223 26.32 -36.98 4.36
N GLU A 224 27.00 -36.94 5.50
CA GLU A 224 28.35 -37.59 5.61
C GLU A 224 28.11 -39.05 5.31
N GLY A 225 28.73 -39.48 4.19
CA GLY A 225 28.70 -40.88 3.78
C GLY A 225 29.36 -41.72 4.87
N GLY A 226 28.57 -42.60 5.46
CA GLY A 226 29.11 -43.61 6.37
C GLY A 226 30.24 -44.36 5.64
N LYS A 227 31.42 -44.33 6.23
CA LYS A 227 32.49 -45.28 5.92
C LYS A 227 32.09 -46.57 6.61
N ASN A 228 31.84 -47.60 5.80
CA ASN A 228 32.00 -48.99 6.24
C ASN A 228 33.48 -49.33 6.17
#